data_dfc262face0d4cb6481643074b75d40c
#
_entry.id   dfc262face0d4cb6481643074b75d40c
#
_cell.length_a   1.000
_cell.length_b   1.000
_cell.length_c   1.000
_cell.angle_alpha   90.00
_cell.angle_beta   90.00
_cell.angle_gamma   90.00
#
_symmetry.space_group_name_H-M   'P 1'
#
loop_
_entity.id
_entity.type
_entity.pdbx_description
1 polymer ?
#
loop_
_entity_poly.entity_id
_entity_poly.type
_entity_poly.pdbx_seq_one_letter_code
_entity_poly.pdbx_strand_id
1 'polypeptide(L)'
;MEGVIQQFYLKSSILKTSLHIQSFCSFRFNKIILNGETVVAKEKGLSFSEFSKTVYKESGIAYPKFFKMDNLSKLTFLTAEVLLKNCALPSEEKEKMALVLSNRSASLDTDRKHQLSIQSKENFYPSPAVFVYTLPNIGMGEISIRHQIKGENAFFVFKEFNAKFLMQYSEALIHNKKASHVLCGWVDIEEDAYRSFMYLVSKRGTYIHSEAIINKEYQNI
;
A
#
# COMPACT_ATOMS: atom_id res chain seq x y z
N MET A 1 30.89 7.29 14.10
CA MET A 1 29.55 6.68 13.97
C MET A 1 29.44 5.62 12.87
N GLU A 2 30.23 5.68 11.80
CA GLU A 2 30.24 4.67 10.72
C GLU A 2 30.72 3.26 11.15
N GLY A 3 31.62 3.15 12.12
CA GLY A 3 32.16 1.86 12.56
C GLY A 3 31.18 0.96 13.34
N VAL A 4 30.17 1.53 13.99
CA VAL A 4 29.17 0.78 14.78
C VAL A 4 28.09 0.20 13.84
N ILE A 5 27.75 0.91 12.78
CA ILE A 5 26.78 0.47 11.77
C ILE A 5 27.37 -0.69 10.96
N GLN A 6 28.65 -0.64 10.62
CA GLN A 6 29.35 -1.70 9.88
C GLN A 6 29.52 -3.00 10.69
N GLN A 7 29.64 -2.92 12.02
CA GLN A 7 29.70 -4.10 12.91
C GLN A 7 28.36 -4.82 13.08
N PHE A 8 27.23 -4.10 12.94
CA PHE A 8 25.91 -4.71 12.93
C PHE A 8 25.64 -5.50 11.62
N TYR A 9 26.23 -5.08 10.49
CA TYR A 9 26.12 -5.78 9.21
C TYR A 9 27.01 -7.04 9.10
N LEU A 10 28.11 -7.10 9.84
CA LEU A 10 29.10 -8.20 9.74
C LEU A 10 28.80 -9.41 10.63
N LYS A 11 27.83 -9.35 11.55
CA LYS A 11 27.51 -10.47 12.46
C LYS A 11 26.36 -11.38 12.01
N SER A 12 25.79 -11.22 10.83
CA SER A 12 24.73 -12.11 10.32
C SER A 12 25.08 -12.80 9.00
N SER A 13 26.21 -13.53 8.96
CA SER A 13 26.42 -14.58 7.97
C SER A 13 25.70 -15.89 8.32
N ILE A 14 24.56 -15.81 9.00
CA ILE A 14 23.57 -16.87 9.01
C ILE A 14 22.96 -16.85 7.62
N LEU A 15 22.92 -17.99 6.94
CA LEU A 15 22.24 -18.21 5.66
C LEU A 15 20.91 -17.44 5.66
N LYS A 16 20.90 -16.24 5.07
CA LYS A 16 19.68 -15.46 4.94
C LYS A 16 18.77 -16.27 4.03
N THR A 17 17.72 -16.84 4.59
CA THR A 17 16.67 -17.48 3.80
C THR A 17 16.20 -16.48 2.76
N SER A 18 16.28 -16.83 1.49
CA SER A 18 15.79 -15.98 0.41
C SER A 18 14.30 -15.70 0.61
N LEU A 19 13.92 -14.43 0.50
CA LEU A 19 12.53 -14.03 0.55
C LEU A 19 11.95 -14.00 -0.86
N HIS A 20 10.62 -14.10 -0.94
CA HIS A 20 9.90 -14.19 -2.20
C HIS A 20 8.69 -13.26 -2.19
N ILE A 21 8.33 -12.78 -3.36
CA ILE A 21 7.06 -12.11 -3.60
C ILE A 21 6.04 -13.19 -3.93
N GLN A 22 4.97 -13.26 -3.16
CA GLN A 22 3.86 -14.20 -3.37
C GLN A 22 2.92 -13.72 -4.47
N SER A 23 2.61 -12.43 -4.45
CA SER A 23 1.68 -11.78 -5.36
C SER A 23 1.96 -10.29 -5.43
N PHE A 24 1.62 -9.66 -6.53
CA PHE A 24 1.65 -8.21 -6.69
C PHE A 24 0.41 -7.71 -7.43
N CYS A 25 -0.01 -6.50 -7.10
CA CYS A 25 -1.18 -5.86 -7.67
C CYS A 25 -0.89 -4.39 -7.96
N SER A 26 -1.38 -3.92 -9.08
CA SER A 26 -1.28 -2.52 -9.46
C SER A 26 -2.60 -1.93 -9.93
N PHE A 27 -2.75 -0.64 -9.68
CA PHE A 27 -3.91 0.18 -10.00
C PHE A 27 -3.46 1.42 -10.76
N ARG A 28 -3.80 1.53 -12.04
CA ARG A 28 -3.38 2.64 -12.89
C ARG A 28 -4.19 2.69 -14.18
N PHE A 29 -4.46 3.90 -14.68
CA PHE A 29 -5.13 4.11 -15.97
C PHE A 29 -6.42 3.30 -16.17
N ASN A 30 -7.29 3.29 -15.16
CA ASN A 30 -8.53 2.52 -15.15
C ASN A 30 -8.32 1.02 -15.39
N LYS A 31 -7.18 0.50 -14.94
CA LYS A 31 -6.85 -0.93 -14.98
C LYS A 31 -6.36 -1.41 -13.62
N ILE A 32 -6.68 -2.67 -13.33
CA ILE A 32 -6.06 -3.43 -12.25
C ILE A 32 -5.33 -4.61 -12.87
N ILE A 33 -4.08 -4.74 -12.50
CA ILE A 33 -3.22 -5.83 -12.94
C ILE A 33 -2.81 -6.61 -11.69
N LEU A 34 -3.10 -7.92 -11.69
CA LEU A 34 -2.75 -8.84 -10.63
C LEU A 34 -1.81 -9.90 -11.19
N ASN A 35 -0.59 -10.01 -10.66
CA ASN A 35 0.43 -10.96 -11.10
C ASN A 35 0.74 -10.90 -12.60
N GLY A 36 0.65 -9.71 -13.20
CA GLY A 36 0.88 -9.49 -14.63
C GLY A 36 -0.37 -9.63 -15.51
N GLU A 37 -1.49 -10.09 -14.95
CA GLU A 37 -2.75 -10.25 -15.70
C GLU A 37 -3.73 -9.12 -15.41
N THR A 38 -4.38 -8.58 -16.44
CA THR A 38 -5.42 -7.55 -16.27
C THR A 38 -6.70 -8.19 -15.76
N VAL A 39 -7.08 -7.90 -14.51
CA VAL A 39 -8.30 -8.43 -13.87
C VAL A 39 -9.49 -7.50 -13.98
N VAL A 40 -9.26 -6.19 -14.08
CA VAL A 40 -10.28 -5.18 -14.37
C VAL A 40 -9.71 -4.18 -15.35
N ALA A 41 -10.45 -3.86 -16.40
CA ALA A 41 -10.13 -2.76 -17.30
C ALA A 41 -11.40 -2.02 -17.71
N LYS A 42 -11.35 -0.70 -17.73
CA LYS A 42 -12.43 0.16 -18.17
C LYS A 42 -11.90 1.18 -19.19
N GLU A 43 -12.82 1.79 -19.92
CA GLU A 43 -12.48 2.81 -20.91
C GLU A 43 -11.72 3.99 -20.27
N LYS A 44 -10.90 4.61 -21.09
CA LYS A 44 -10.20 5.84 -20.70
C LYS A 44 -11.23 6.96 -20.48
N GLY A 45 -11.02 7.75 -19.41
CA GLY A 45 -11.86 8.92 -19.15
C GLY A 45 -12.78 8.80 -17.93
N LEU A 46 -12.87 7.64 -17.30
CA LEU A 46 -13.50 7.55 -15.97
C LEU A 46 -12.61 8.24 -14.93
N SER A 47 -13.23 9.07 -14.09
CA SER A 47 -12.58 9.60 -12.89
C SER A 47 -12.18 8.46 -11.94
N PHE A 48 -11.20 8.71 -11.07
CA PHE A 48 -10.84 7.74 -10.03
C PHE A 48 -12.05 7.35 -9.16
N SER A 49 -12.92 8.31 -8.84
CA SER A 49 -14.11 8.06 -8.05
C SER A 49 -15.06 7.05 -8.70
N GLU A 50 -15.30 7.15 -10.00
CA GLU A 50 -16.16 6.23 -10.75
C GLU A 50 -15.50 4.86 -10.89
N PHE A 51 -14.23 4.83 -11.27
CA PHE A 51 -13.49 3.59 -11.41
C PHE A 51 -13.40 2.82 -10.09
N SER A 52 -13.10 3.50 -8.98
CA SER A 52 -13.00 2.86 -7.66
C SER A 52 -14.32 2.20 -7.21
N LYS A 53 -15.47 2.83 -7.48
CA LYS A 53 -16.78 2.25 -7.21
C LYS A 53 -17.07 1.01 -8.08
N THR A 54 -16.67 1.07 -9.33
CA THR A 54 -16.80 -0.07 -10.25
C THR A 54 -15.97 -1.26 -9.75
N VAL A 55 -14.71 -1.02 -9.40
CA VAL A 55 -13.83 -2.04 -8.83
C VAL A 55 -14.39 -2.63 -7.54
N TYR A 56 -14.85 -1.78 -6.63
CA TYR A 56 -15.48 -2.23 -5.38
C TYR A 56 -16.61 -3.23 -5.65
N LYS A 57 -17.49 -2.90 -6.60
CA LYS A 57 -18.63 -3.74 -6.98
C LYS A 57 -18.19 -5.03 -7.67
N GLU A 58 -17.34 -4.94 -8.68
CA GLU A 58 -16.91 -6.10 -9.48
C GLU A 58 -16.04 -7.08 -8.67
N SER A 59 -15.27 -6.59 -7.71
CA SER A 59 -14.51 -7.44 -6.79
C SER A 59 -15.34 -8.09 -5.68
N GLY A 60 -16.65 -7.80 -5.61
CA GLY A 60 -17.54 -8.35 -4.60
C GLY A 60 -17.15 -7.94 -3.17
N ILE A 61 -16.62 -6.72 -3.01
CA ILE A 61 -16.20 -6.22 -1.69
C ILE A 61 -17.44 -5.80 -0.89
N ALA A 62 -17.54 -6.26 0.35
CA ALA A 62 -18.58 -5.89 1.30
C ALA A 62 -17.96 -5.13 2.49
N TYR A 63 -17.72 -3.84 2.32
CA TYR A 63 -17.17 -2.94 3.35
C TYR A 63 -17.74 -1.53 3.23
N PRO A 64 -18.94 -1.23 3.77
CA PRO A 64 -19.64 0.04 3.56
C PRO A 64 -18.84 1.28 3.95
N LYS A 65 -17.90 1.17 4.90
CA LYS A 65 -17.00 2.27 5.29
C LYS A 65 -16.17 2.80 4.13
N PHE A 66 -15.94 1.98 3.09
CA PHE A 66 -15.24 2.36 1.87
C PHE A 66 -15.77 3.67 1.26
N PHE A 67 -17.09 3.88 1.24
CA PHE A 67 -17.70 5.08 0.67
C PHE A 67 -17.43 6.36 1.46
N LYS A 68 -16.97 6.24 2.70
CA LYS A 68 -16.59 7.37 3.57
C LYS A 68 -15.10 7.70 3.53
N MET A 69 -14.28 6.84 2.93
CA MET A 69 -12.83 7.04 2.79
C MET A 69 -12.53 8.18 1.81
N ASP A 70 -11.39 8.82 2.00
CA ASP A 70 -10.79 9.70 1.00
C ASP A 70 -10.23 8.89 -0.19
N ASN A 71 -9.75 9.58 -1.22
CA ASN A 71 -9.27 8.93 -2.43
C ASN A 71 -8.00 8.09 -2.20
N LEU A 72 -7.06 8.59 -1.38
CA LEU A 72 -5.84 7.85 -1.05
C LEU A 72 -6.17 6.55 -0.31
N SER A 73 -7.04 6.63 0.70
CA SER A 73 -7.47 5.44 1.45
C SER A 73 -8.27 4.46 0.60
N LYS A 74 -9.12 4.94 -0.33
CA LYS A 74 -9.81 4.07 -1.29
C LYS A 74 -8.85 3.32 -2.19
N LEU A 75 -7.86 4.02 -2.76
CA LEU A 75 -6.85 3.42 -3.63
C LEU A 75 -6.02 2.38 -2.87
N THR A 76 -5.56 2.74 -1.66
CA THR A 76 -4.82 1.86 -0.74
C THR A 76 -5.62 0.61 -0.42
N PHE A 77 -6.86 0.78 0.01
CA PHE A 77 -7.75 -0.31 0.41
C PHE A 77 -8.06 -1.26 -0.75
N LEU A 78 -8.46 -0.74 -1.92
CA LEU A 78 -8.82 -1.58 -3.06
C LEU A 78 -7.64 -2.40 -3.58
N THR A 79 -6.45 -1.80 -3.66
CA THR A 79 -5.24 -2.52 -4.10
C THR A 79 -4.91 -3.67 -3.15
N ALA A 80 -5.01 -3.43 -1.84
CA ALA A 80 -4.79 -4.45 -0.84
C ALA A 80 -5.87 -5.56 -0.87
N GLU A 81 -7.15 -5.19 -1.01
CA GLU A 81 -8.26 -6.16 -1.09
C GLU A 81 -8.09 -7.14 -2.27
N VAL A 82 -7.79 -6.61 -3.47
CA VAL A 82 -7.58 -7.44 -4.66
C VAL A 82 -6.39 -8.39 -4.46
N LEU A 83 -5.27 -7.89 -3.94
CA LEU A 83 -4.07 -8.67 -3.70
C LEU A 83 -4.29 -9.74 -2.62
N LEU A 84 -4.80 -9.35 -1.45
CA LEU A 84 -4.94 -10.24 -0.30
C LEU A 84 -6.03 -11.31 -0.51
N LYS A 85 -7.07 -11.01 -1.29
CA LYS A 85 -8.07 -12.00 -1.70
C LYS A 85 -7.43 -13.11 -2.56
N ASN A 86 -6.51 -12.74 -3.45
CA ASN A 86 -5.78 -13.71 -4.27
C ASN A 86 -4.82 -14.59 -3.45
N CYS A 87 -4.20 -14.04 -2.41
CA CYS A 87 -3.24 -14.78 -1.58
C CYS A 87 -3.90 -15.77 -0.62
N ALA A 88 -5.18 -15.59 -0.28
CA ALA A 88 -5.98 -16.46 0.60
C ALA A 88 -5.27 -16.86 1.91
N LEU A 89 -4.54 -15.91 2.55
CA LEU A 89 -3.78 -16.20 3.75
C LEU A 89 -4.67 -16.59 4.94
N PRO A 90 -4.25 -17.58 5.76
CA PRO A 90 -4.89 -17.89 7.03
C PRO A 90 -4.94 -16.68 7.98
N SER A 91 -5.93 -16.64 8.85
CA SER A 91 -6.11 -15.51 9.80
C SER A 91 -4.89 -15.31 10.70
N GLU A 92 -4.27 -16.38 11.18
CA GLU A 92 -3.07 -16.34 12.01
C GLU A 92 -1.85 -15.71 11.31
N GLU A 93 -1.72 -15.90 10.00
CA GLU A 93 -0.66 -15.29 9.19
C GLU A 93 -0.96 -13.81 8.93
N LYS A 94 -2.23 -13.45 8.73
CA LYS A 94 -2.65 -12.03 8.61
C LYS A 94 -2.40 -11.26 9.89
N GLU A 95 -2.69 -11.81 11.06
CA GLU A 95 -2.42 -11.14 12.34
C GLU A 95 -0.96 -10.75 12.52
N LYS A 96 -0.02 -11.55 12.01
CA LYS A 96 1.43 -11.32 12.07
C LYS A 96 2.00 -10.61 10.84
N MET A 97 1.13 -10.10 9.96
CA MET A 97 1.55 -9.34 8.79
C MET A 97 1.92 -7.91 9.18
N ALA A 98 2.94 -7.37 8.53
CA ALA A 98 3.25 -5.95 8.58
C ALA A 98 2.80 -5.24 7.30
N LEU A 99 2.52 -3.93 7.40
CA LEU A 99 2.19 -3.05 6.28
C LEU A 99 3.28 -2.00 6.15
N VAL A 100 3.89 -1.88 4.96
CA VAL A 100 4.97 -0.92 4.68
C VAL A 100 4.65 -0.22 3.38
N LEU A 101 4.02 0.94 3.46
CA LEU A 101 3.61 1.69 2.29
C LEU A 101 4.36 3.01 2.17
N SER A 102 4.38 3.54 0.97
CA SER A 102 4.99 4.82 0.69
C SER A 102 4.27 5.57 -0.43
N ASN A 103 4.46 6.89 -0.48
CA ASN A 103 4.04 7.73 -1.59
C ASN A 103 4.90 8.98 -1.70
N ARG A 104 4.53 9.88 -2.63
CA ARG A 104 5.17 11.20 -2.80
C ARG A 104 4.35 12.31 -2.16
N SER A 105 3.04 12.24 -2.31
CA SER A 105 2.14 13.37 -2.04
C SER A 105 1.59 13.38 -0.61
N ALA A 106 2.02 12.45 0.27
CA ALA A 106 1.41 12.28 1.59
C ALA A 106 -0.13 12.22 1.49
N SER A 107 -0.85 13.08 2.19
CA SER A 107 -2.30 13.25 2.16
C SER A 107 -2.76 14.53 1.42
N LEU A 108 -1.93 15.10 0.56
CA LEU A 108 -2.09 16.44 -0.02
C LEU A 108 -3.48 16.69 -0.67
N ASP A 109 -4.06 15.70 -1.34
CA ASP A 109 -5.43 15.80 -1.91
C ASP A 109 -6.48 16.09 -0.84
N THR A 110 -6.36 15.42 0.30
CA THR A 110 -7.28 15.60 1.44
C THR A 110 -6.93 16.84 2.27
N ASP A 111 -5.65 17.16 2.41
CA ASP A 111 -5.19 18.38 3.11
C ASP A 111 -5.73 19.64 2.44
N ARG A 112 -5.72 19.70 1.09
CA ARG A 112 -6.33 20.79 0.33
C ARG A 112 -7.83 20.92 0.60
N LYS A 113 -8.56 19.80 0.64
CA LYS A 113 -10.01 19.78 0.96
C LYS A 113 -10.28 20.26 2.38
N HIS A 114 -9.46 19.82 3.33
CA HIS A 114 -9.54 20.27 4.71
C HIS A 114 -9.27 21.77 4.82
N GLN A 115 -8.18 22.25 4.20
CA GLN A 115 -7.83 23.67 4.17
C GLN A 115 -8.95 24.54 3.61
N LEU A 116 -9.61 24.12 2.52
CA LEU A 116 -10.74 24.84 1.93
C LEU A 116 -11.91 24.95 2.92
N SER A 117 -12.13 23.98 3.80
CA SER A 117 -13.21 23.97 4.79
C SER A 117 -13.00 24.93 5.96
N ILE A 118 -11.77 25.41 6.17
CA ILE A 118 -11.38 26.23 7.34
C ILE A 118 -10.76 27.58 6.97
N GLN A 119 -10.49 27.87 5.69
CA GLN A 119 -9.76 29.08 5.31
C GLN A 119 -10.58 30.35 5.34
N SER A 120 -11.92 30.26 5.22
CA SER A 120 -12.81 31.42 5.24
C SER A 120 -13.46 31.58 6.61
N LYS A 121 -13.42 32.80 7.17
CA LYS A 121 -14.12 33.13 8.41
C LYS A 121 -15.64 33.10 8.25
N GLU A 122 -16.15 33.37 7.05
CA GLU A 122 -17.58 33.39 6.74
C GLU A 122 -18.15 31.99 6.53
N ASN A 123 -17.30 31.07 6.05
CA ASN A 123 -17.68 29.68 5.76
C ASN A 123 -16.72 28.69 6.48
N PHE A 124 -16.61 28.84 7.80
CA PHE A 124 -15.75 27.99 8.61
C PHE A 124 -16.54 26.74 9.05
N TYR A 125 -16.35 25.64 8.32
CA TYR A 125 -16.98 24.34 8.62
C TYR A 125 -15.95 23.22 8.66
N PRO A 126 -15.14 23.12 9.73
CA PRO A 126 -14.17 22.04 9.87
C PRO A 126 -14.91 20.70 9.92
N SER A 127 -14.54 19.78 9.02
CA SER A 127 -15.10 18.45 8.98
C SER A 127 -14.19 17.46 9.71
N PRO A 128 -14.58 16.93 10.88
CA PRO A 128 -13.77 15.90 11.56
C PRO A 128 -13.56 14.65 10.68
N ALA A 129 -14.53 14.31 9.85
CA ALA A 129 -14.44 13.18 8.92
C ALA A 129 -13.36 13.41 7.85
N VAL A 130 -13.20 14.63 7.33
CA VAL A 130 -12.12 14.97 6.39
C VAL A 130 -10.80 15.04 7.12
N PHE A 131 -10.76 15.64 8.32
CA PHE A 131 -9.54 15.77 9.11
C PHE A 131 -8.86 14.45 9.41
N VAL A 132 -9.61 13.40 9.71
CA VAL A 132 -9.03 12.05 9.94
C VAL A 132 -8.17 11.59 8.76
N TYR A 133 -8.58 11.89 7.53
CA TYR A 133 -7.87 11.47 6.31
C TYR A 133 -6.74 12.42 5.88
N THR A 134 -6.41 13.44 6.66
CA THR A 134 -5.16 14.22 6.48
C THR A 134 -3.92 13.48 6.98
N LEU A 135 -4.08 12.25 7.45
CA LEU A 135 -2.98 11.35 7.80
C LEU A 135 -2.84 10.27 6.72
N PRO A 136 -1.72 10.19 6.01
CA PRO A 136 -1.57 9.29 4.85
C PRO A 136 -1.61 7.80 5.22
N ASN A 137 -1.39 7.45 6.49
CA ASN A 137 -1.43 6.08 7.01
C ASN A 137 -2.83 5.57 7.36
N ILE A 138 -3.89 6.38 7.24
CA ILE A 138 -5.26 5.95 7.58
C ILE A 138 -5.71 4.79 6.68
N GLY A 139 -5.36 4.80 5.39
CA GLY A 139 -5.65 3.68 4.50
C GLY A 139 -5.08 2.35 4.99
N MET A 140 -3.90 2.35 5.62
CA MET A 140 -3.32 1.15 6.26
C MET A 140 -4.13 0.71 7.48
N GLY A 141 -4.65 1.67 8.27
CA GLY A 141 -5.56 1.38 9.37
C GLY A 141 -6.85 0.69 8.90
N GLU A 142 -7.42 1.12 7.77
CA GLU A 142 -8.60 0.48 7.18
C GLU A 142 -8.31 -0.97 6.72
N ILE A 143 -7.14 -1.21 6.10
CA ILE A 143 -6.68 -2.56 5.75
C ILE A 143 -6.51 -3.41 7.02
N SER A 144 -5.87 -2.85 8.05
CA SER A 144 -5.63 -3.55 9.31
C SER A 144 -6.92 -3.97 10.00
N ILE A 145 -7.92 -3.08 10.05
CA ILE A 145 -9.24 -3.39 10.61
C ILE A 145 -9.93 -4.47 9.79
N ARG A 146 -9.93 -4.34 8.46
CA ARG A 146 -10.61 -5.26 7.54
C ARG A 146 -10.04 -6.67 7.60
N HIS A 147 -8.73 -6.81 7.64
CA HIS A 147 -8.03 -8.08 7.60
C HIS A 147 -7.51 -8.57 8.95
N GLN A 148 -7.81 -7.83 10.04
CA GLN A 148 -7.35 -8.12 11.41
C GLN A 148 -5.83 -8.20 11.53
N ILE A 149 -5.11 -7.32 10.81
CA ILE A 149 -3.66 -7.21 10.84
C ILE A 149 -3.25 -6.45 12.10
N LYS A 150 -2.37 -7.06 12.90
CA LYS A 150 -1.91 -6.51 14.19
C LYS A 150 -0.40 -6.25 14.22
N GLY A 151 0.30 -6.53 13.12
CA GLY A 151 1.73 -6.31 13.01
C GLY A 151 2.12 -4.85 12.80
N GLU A 152 3.39 -4.62 12.55
CA GLU A 152 3.97 -3.29 12.39
C GLU A 152 3.40 -2.57 11.16
N ASN A 153 3.09 -1.28 11.31
CA ASN A 153 2.63 -0.40 10.25
C ASN A 153 3.60 0.77 10.09
N ALA A 154 4.13 0.97 8.88
CA ALA A 154 5.03 2.07 8.56
C ALA A 154 4.64 2.72 7.23
N PHE A 155 4.49 4.05 7.23
CA PHE A 155 4.23 4.85 6.04
C PHE A 155 5.37 5.83 5.80
N PHE A 156 5.90 5.85 4.58
CA PHE A 156 7.04 6.69 4.21
C PHE A 156 6.66 7.66 3.10
N VAL A 157 7.29 8.83 3.10
CA VAL A 157 7.14 9.80 2.01
C VAL A 157 8.48 9.92 1.30
N PHE A 158 8.51 9.62 -0.01
CA PHE A 158 9.69 9.68 -0.85
C PHE A 158 9.40 10.52 -2.09
N LYS A 159 10.43 11.12 -2.67
CA LYS A 159 10.32 11.83 -3.94
C LYS A 159 9.81 10.94 -5.08
N GLU A 160 10.18 9.65 -5.05
CA GLU A 160 9.84 8.64 -6.05
C GLU A 160 9.79 7.25 -5.40
N PHE A 161 9.26 6.27 -6.12
CA PHE A 161 9.21 4.88 -5.66
C PHE A 161 10.61 4.35 -5.33
N ASN A 162 10.80 3.89 -4.11
CA ASN A 162 12.08 3.43 -3.60
C ASN A 162 12.05 1.92 -3.31
N ALA A 163 12.20 1.12 -4.36
CA ALA A 163 12.18 -0.35 -4.27
C ALA A 163 13.26 -0.88 -3.32
N LYS A 164 14.47 -0.29 -3.36
CA LYS A 164 15.59 -0.69 -2.50
C LYS A 164 15.27 -0.54 -1.02
N PHE A 165 14.71 0.61 -0.64
CA PHE A 165 14.33 0.86 0.76
C PHE A 165 13.25 -0.11 1.22
N LEU A 166 12.16 -0.27 0.44
CA LEU A 166 11.07 -1.16 0.78
C LEU A 166 11.53 -2.61 0.88
N MET A 167 12.42 -3.05 -0.01
CA MET A 167 13.05 -4.37 0.05
C MET A 167 13.81 -4.56 1.35
N GLN A 168 14.73 -3.66 1.68
CA GLN A 168 15.55 -3.77 2.88
C GLN A 168 14.72 -3.72 4.16
N TYR A 169 13.71 -2.85 4.21
CA TYR A 169 12.84 -2.72 5.40
C TYR A 169 12.00 -3.97 5.63
N SER A 170 11.38 -4.51 4.59
CA SER A 170 10.60 -5.76 4.69
C SER A 170 11.46 -6.97 5.04
N GLU A 171 12.67 -7.07 4.49
CA GLU A 171 13.65 -8.10 4.88
C GLU A 171 14.01 -8.01 6.36
N ALA A 172 14.26 -6.81 6.86
CA ALA A 172 14.57 -6.59 8.27
C ALA A 172 13.42 -7.05 9.18
N LEU A 173 12.17 -6.75 8.83
CA LEU A 173 11.01 -7.19 9.60
C LEU A 173 10.89 -8.71 9.68
N ILE A 174 11.07 -9.40 8.54
CA ILE A 174 10.94 -10.87 8.47
C ILE A 174 12.11 -11.57 9.15
N HIS A 175 13.35 -11.12 8.89
CA HIS A 175 14.54 -11.73 9.48
C HIS A 175 14.61 -11.54 11.00
N ASN A 176 14.16 -10.39 11.51
CA ASN A 176 14.03 -10.12 12.94
C ASN A 176 12.78 -10.75 13.58
N LYS A 177 12.02 -11.56 12.84
CA LYS A 177 10.80 -12.24 13.33
C LYS A 177 9.71 -11.27 13.83
N LYS A 178 9.72 -10.04 13.33
CA LYS A 178 8.68 -9.04 13.63
C LYS A 178 7.42 -9.25 12.79
N ALA A 179 7.58 -9.85 11.60
CA ALA A 179 6.48 -10.21 10.73
C ALA A 179 6.75 -11.55 10.03
N SER A 180 5.69 -12.28 9.70
CA SER A 180 5.75 -13.47 8.83
C SER A 180 5.60 -13.11 7.36
N HIS A 181 4.80 -12.08 7.09
CA HIS A 181 4.49 -11.51 5.80
C HIS A 181 4.60 -9.97 5.88
N VAL A 182 4.98 -9.34 4.78
CA VAL A 182 4.98 -7.87 4.68
C VAL A 182 4.27 -7.47 3.40
N LEU A 183 3.19 -6.70 3.52
CA LEU A 183 2.56 -6.03 2.40
C LEU A 183 3.28 -4.71 2.17
N CYS A 184 4.06 -4.64 1.10
CA CYS A 184 4.85 -3.48 0.72
C CYS A 184 4.22 -2.77 -0.47
N GLY A 185 4.47 -1.45 -0.61
CA GLY A 185 4.07 -0.81 -1.84
C GLY A 185 4.16 0.71 -1.89
N TRP A 186 3.66 1.20 -3.01
CA TRP A 186 3.51 2.60 -3.35
C TRP A 186 2.05 2.91 -3.63
N VAL A 187 1.53 3.98 -3.06
CA VAL A 187 0.15 4.42 -3.27
C VAL A 187 0.10 5.93 -3.33
N ASP A 188 0.05 6.48 -4.51
CA ASP A 188 0.08 7.92 -4.73
C ASP A 188 -1.15 8.36 -5.53
N ILE A 189 -1.77 9.45 -5.10
CA ILE A 189 -2.88 10.08 -5.81
C ILE A 189 -2.83 11.58 -5.61
N GLU A 190 -2.98 12.30 -6.71
CA GLU A 190 -3.15 13.74 -6.73
C GLU A 190 -4.20 14.05 -7.79
N GLU A 191 -5.38 14.50 -7.35
CA GLU A 191 -6.57 14.68 -8.19
C GLU A 191 -6.96 13.37 -8.90
N ASP A 192 -6.98 13.34 -10.24
CA ASP A 192 -7.26 12.14 -11.04
C ASP A 192 -6.00 11.39 -11.50
N ALA A 193 -4.80 11.89 -11.14
CA ALA A 193 -3.55 11.19 -11.38
C ALA A 193 -3.27 10.24 -10.24
N TYR A 194 -3.52 8.96 -10.44
CA TYR A 194 -3.30 7.94 -9.42
C TYR A 194 -2.46 6.78 -9.90
N ARG A 195 -1.71 6.22 -8.97
CA ARG A 195 -0.92 5.00 -9.18
C ARG A 195 -0.77 4.24 -7.87
N SER A 196 -1.08 2.96 -7.85
CA SER A 196 -0.64 2.09 -6.78
C SER A 196 0.04 0.84 -7.32
N PHE A 197 0.97 0.35 -6.52
CA PHE A 197 1.64 -0.93 -6.71
C PHE A 197 1.89 -1.52 -5.33
N MET A 198 1.34 -2.70 -5.07
CA MET A 198 1.56 -3.44 -3.84
C MET A 198 2.05 -4.84 -4.15
N TYR A 199 2.89 -5.38 -3.26
CA TYR A 199 3.37 -6.76 -3.34
C TYR A 199 3.50 -7.36 -1.94
N LEU A 200 3.24 -8.67 -1.85
CA LEU A 200 3.30 -9.42 -0.60
C LEU A 200 4.58 -10.24 -0.54
N VAL A 201 5.37 -10.01 0.50
CA VAL A 201 6.66 -10.66 0.74
C VAL A 201 6.56 -11.67 1.88
N SER A 202 7.15 -12.83 1.69
CA SER A 202 7.33 -13.84 2.74
C SER A 202 8.51 -14.77 2.43
N LYS A 203 8.68 -15.83 3.23
CA LYS A 203 9.65 -16.89 2.99
C LYS A 203 9.27 -17.82 1.82
N ARG A 204 8.04 -17.72 1.29
CA ARG A 204 7.51 -18.53 0.20
C ARG A 204 6.89 -17.61 -0.85
N GLY A 205 7.00 -17.95 -2.11
CA GLY A 205 6.41 -17.18 -3.20
C GLY A 205 6.97 -17.57 -4.55
N THR A 206 6.43 -16.97 -5.59
CA THR A 206 6.75 -17.30 -6.98
C THR A 206 7.97 -16.56 -7.50
N TYR A 207 8.15 -15.30 -7.05
CA TYR A 207 9.21 -14.44 -7.56
C TYR A 207 10.25 -14.17 -6.47
N ILE A 208 11.53 -14.11 -6.86
CA ILE A 208 12.59 -13.71 -5.92
C ILE A 208 12.35 -12.27 -5.47
N HIS A 209 12.41 -12.03 -4.16
CA HIS A 209 12.32 -10.70 -3.60
C HIS A 209 13.63 -9.95 -3.82
N SER A 210 13.71 -9.17 -4.88
CA SER A 210 14.86 -8.37 -5.26
C SER A 210 14.46 -7.00 -5.81
N GLU A 211 15.35 -6.03 -5.64
CA GLU A 211 15.16 -4.67 -6.16
C GLU A 211 14.85 -4.67 -7.67
N ALA A 212 15.56 -5.52 -8.42
CA ALA A 212 15.38 -5.61 -9.88
C ALA A 212 13.95 -6.09 -10.26
N ILE A 213 13.46 -7.13 -9.59
CA ILE A 213 12.10 -7.64 -9.84
C ILE A 213 11.04 -6.63 -9.38
N ILE A 214 11.20 -6.03 -8.20
CA ILE A 214 10.27 -5.02 -7.70
C ILE A 214 10.17 -3.83 -8.68
N ASN A 215 11.31 -3.31 -9.15
CA ASN A 215 11.33 -2.22 -10.14
C ASN A 215 10.73 -2.64 -11.47
N LYS A 216 11.03 -3.84 -11.97
CA LYS A 216 10.47 -4.37 -13.21
C LYS A 216 8.95 -4.41 -13.14
N GLU A 217 8.38 -5.00 -12.08
CA GLU A 217 6.93 -5.11 -11.94
C GLU A 217 6.26 -3.76 -11.66
N TYR A 218 6.95 -2.83 -11.00
CA TYR A 218 6.48 -1.45 -10.86
C TYR A 218 6.45 -0.68 -12.18
N GLN A 219 7.37 -0.95 -13.12
CA GLN A 219 7.46 -0.27 -14.42
C GLN A 219 6.55 -0.88 -15.48
N ASN A 220 6.32 -2.20 -15.44
CA ASN A 220 5.51 -2.95 -16.41
C ASN A 220 4.00 -2.67 -16.31
N ILE A 221 3.61 -1.63 -15.62
CA ILE A 221 2.23 -1.27 -15.35
C ILE A 221 1.76 -0.19 -16.32
#